data_c58f98bf35b3769cf311b7bd675187a6
#
_entry.id   c58f98bf35b3769cf311b7bd675187a6
#
_cell.length_a   1.000
_cell.length_b   1.000
_cell.length_c   1.000
_cell.angle_alpha   90.00
_cell.angle_beta   90.00
_cell.angle_gamma   90.00
#
_symmetry.space_group_name_H-M   'P 1'
#
loop_
_entity.id
_entity.type
_entity.pdbx_description
1 polymer ?
#
loop_
_entity_poly.entity_id
_entity_poly.type
_entity_poly.pdbx_seq_one_letter_code
_entity_poly.pdbx_strand_id
1 'polypeptide(L)'
;MIEEWKDVKGFNGYQISNKGRVRSFKRNFLHYLTLYKDKDGYCIAVLSKEKKAFHKKVHRLVAEAFLDNYSKDLQVNHKDENKENNNVSNLEMCTNKYNCNYGSRHTKLAFPIIQLDLKNNFIKEWISSREIERVLGFAHSAIINCCKGFDNKNINIKQAYGFKWKFKYERN
;
A
#
# COMPACT_ATOMS: atom_id res chain seq x y z
N MET A 1 15.72 2.88 20.69
CA MET A 1 16.70 3.51 19.77
C MET A 1 16.74 5.00 20.08
N ILE A 2 17.94 5.56 20.27
CA ILE A 2 18.16 7.00 20.49
C ILE A 2 17.74 7.73 19.22
N GLU A 3 17.24 8.95 19.35
CA GLU A 3 16.86 9.75 18.21
C GLU A 3 18.09 10.45 17.61
N GLU A 4 18.34 10.16 16.34
CA GLU A 4 19.43 10.70 15.55
C GLU A 4 18.90 11.66 14.48
N TRP A 5 19.70 12.67 14.15
CA TRP A 5 19.34 13.72 13.20
C TRP A 5 20.40 13.82 12.10
N LYS A 6 19.92 13.88 10.84
CA LYS A 6 20.77 14.11 9.66
C LYS A 6 20.23 15.27 8.82
N ASP A 7 21.11 15.96 8.12
CA ASP A 7 20.72 17.05 7.24
C ASP A 7 19.88 16.55 6.07
N VAL A 8 18.86 17.32 5.70
CA VAL A 8 18.04 17.00 4.53
C VAL A 8 18.81 17.38 3.28
N LYS A 9 19.15 16.39 2.46
CA LYS A 9 19.91 16.55 1.22
C LYS A 9 19.26 17.59 0.29
N GLY A 10 20.03 18.60 -0.08
CA GLY A 10 19.59 19.68 -0.96
C GLY A 10 18.70 20.74 -0.32
N PHE A 11 18.49 20.71 1.01
CA PHE A 11 17.70 21.68 1.78
C PHE A 11 18.45 22.14 3.02
N ASN A 12 19.37 23.09 2.86
CA ASN A 12 20.16 23.62 3.96
C ASN A 12 19.29 24.20 5.07
N GLY A 13 19.71 23.97 6.32
CA GLY A 13 19.01 24.44 7.52
C GLY A 13 17.79 23.61 7.90
N TYR A 14 17.63 22.39 7.33
CA TYR A 14 16.65 21.42 7.72
C TYR A 14 17.30 20.08 8.08
N GLN A 15 16.77 19.44 9.11
CA GLN A 15 17.18 18.09 9.52
C GLN A 15 15.96 17.18 9.64
N ILE A 16 16.19 15.90 9.36
CA ILE A 16 15.26 14.79 9.52
C ILE A 16 15.76 13.84 10.58
N SER A 17 14.89 13.34 11.46
CA SER A 17 15.26 12.32 12.43
C SER A 17 14.97 10.90 11.94
N ASN A 18 15.65 9.92 12.54
CA ASN A 18 15.36 8.50 12.33
C ASN A 18 13.95 8.09 12.84
N LYS A 19 13.24 8.99 13.55
CA LYS A 19 11.84 8.81 14.00
C LYS A 19 10.82 9.54 13.11
N GLY A 20 11.25 10.18 12.00
CA GLY A 20 10.37 10.89 11.08
C GLY A 20 9.98 12.30 11.51
N ARG A 21 10.66 12.89 12.47
CA ARG A 21 10.47 14.31 12.83
C ARG A 21 11.36 15.19 11.96
N VAL A 22 10.87 16.37 11.58
CA VAL A 22 11.61 17.37 10.79
C VAL A 22 11.81 18.61 11.64
N ARG A 23 13.03 19.17 11.62
CA ARG A 23 13.36 20.41 12.30
C ARG A 23 14.11 21.38 11.37
N SER A 24 14.05 22.67 11.70
CA SER A 24 14.69 23.74 10.94
C SER A 24 15.47 24.68 11.85
N PHE A 25 16.59 25.20 11.32
CA PHE A 25 17.44 26.23 11.91
C PHE A 25 17.45 27.52 11.11
N LYS A 26 16.59 27.68 10.11
CA LYS A 26 16.62 28.81 9.17
C LYS A 26 16.36 30.19 9.75
N ARG A 27 15.76 30.26 10.95
CA ARG A 27 15.44 31.53 11.62
C ARG A 27 16.33 31.78 12.85
N ASN A 28 17.56 31.26 12.84
CA ASN A 28 18.52 31.32 13.95
C ASN A 28 18.01 30.71 15.26
N PHE A 29 16.93 29.94 15.22
CA PHE A 29 16.46 29.11 16.33
C PHE A 29 15.92 27.78 15.83
N LEU A 30 16.03 26.79 16.68
CA LEU A 30 15.52 25.46 16.41
C LEU A 30 13.98 25.44 16.50
N HIS A 31 13.30 24.96 15.48
CA HIS A 31 11.87 24.66 15.55
C HIS A 31 11.53 23.37 14.81
N TYR A 32 10.56 22.63 15.32
CA TYR A 32 10.02 21.44 14.67
C TYR A 32 8.94 21.83 13.67
N LEU A 33 8.95 21.21 12.49
CA LEU A 33 7.95 21.46 11.48
C LEU A 33 6.66 20.70 11.82
N THR A 34 5.53 21.35 11.66
CA THR A 34 4.24 20.67 11.63
C THR A 34 4.12 19.89 10.33
N LEU A 35 3.79 18.61 10.45
CA LEU A 35 3.57 17.73 9.31
C LEU A 35 2.06 17.69 9.00
N TYR A 36 1.71 17.58 7.74
CA TYR A 36 0.33 17.35 7.32
C TYR A 36 0.23 16.07 6.49
N LYS A 37 -0.98 15.57 6.22
CA LYS A 37 -1.23 14.39 5.41
C LYS A 37 -1.60 14.78 3.98
N ASP A 38 -1.02 14.09 3.00
CA ASP A 38 -1.52 14.17 1.63
C ASP A 38 -2.84 13.37 1.48
N LYS A 39 -3.44 13.45 0.28
CA LYS A 39 -4.67 12.72 -0.06
C LYS A 39 -4.58 11.20 0.12
N ASP A 40 -3.36 10.68 0.07
CA ASP A 40 -3.07 9.26 0.20
C ASP A 40 -2.73 8.87 1.64
N GLY A 41 -2.73 9.82 2.59
CA GLY A 41 -2.46 9.62 4.01
C GLY A 41 -0.97 9.63 4.40
N TYR A 42 -0.05 10.02 3.49
CA TYR A 42 1.38 10.13 3.82
C TYR A 42 1.69 11.44 4.52
N CYS A 43 2.58 11.40 5.52
CA CYS A 43 3.12 12.59 6.17
C CYS A 43 3.99 13.40 5.23
N ILE A 44 3.72 14.69 5.14
CA ILE A 44 4.41 15.68 4.29
C ILE A 44 5.03 16.77 5.15
N ALA A 45 6.28 17.10 4.87
CA ALA A 45 6.97 18.29 5.37
C ALA A 45 7.07 19.35 4.26
N VAL A 46 6.84 20.61 4.60
CA VAL A 46 7.05 21.75 3.68
C VAL A 46 8.43 22.33 3.94
N LEU A 47 9.32 22.22 2.97
CA LEU A 47 10.67 22.75 3.02
C LEU A 47 10.79 23.93 2.07
N SER A 48 11.45 25.00 2.50
CA SER A 48 11.65 26.19 1.68
C SER A 48 13.08 26.23 1.13
N LYS A 49 13.25 26.45 -0.17
CA LYS A 49 14.52 26.73 -0.82
C LYS A 49 14.32 27.81 -1.89
N GLU A 50 15.19 28.82 -1.92
CA GLU A 50 15.13 29.92 -2.89
C GLU A 50 13.74 30.57 -2.97
N LYS A 51 13.15 30.86 -1.81
CA LYS A 51 11.80 31.43 -1.66
C LYS A 51 10.66 30.57 -2.23
N LYS A 52 10.94 29.30 -2.64
CA LYS A 52 9.93 28.34 -3.12
C LYS A 52 9.65 27.28 -2.05
N ALA A 53 8.40 26.84 -1.95
CA ALA A 53 7.99 25.76 -1.06
C ALA A 53 8.05 24.42 -1.78
N PHE A 54 8.58 23.42 -1.11
CA PHE A 54 8.69 22.04 -1.60
C PHE A 54 8.01 21.09 -0.62
N HIS A 55 7.03 20.36 -1.11
CA HIS A 55 6.30 19.35 -0.36
C HIS A 55 7.03 18.00 -0.43
N LYS A 56 7.59 17.55 0.68
CA LYS A 56 8.42 16.34 0.72
C LYS A 56 7.78 15.28 1.61
N LYS A 57 7.67 14.07 1.08
CA LYS A 57 7.18 12.90 1.84
C LYS A 57 8.20 12.53 2.92
N VAL A 58 7.77 12.49 4.18
CA VAL A 58 8.66 12.28 5.34
C VAL A 58 9.36 10.92 5.26
N HIS A 59 8.65 9.83 4.93
CA HIS A 59 9.28 8.51 4.77
C HIS A 59 10.41 8.50 3.74
N ARG A 60 10.29 9.30 2.66
CA ARG A 60 11.35 9.45 1.66
C ARG A 60 12.56 10.19 2.23
N LEU A 61 12.36 11.24 3.04
CA LEU A 61 13.44 11.96 3.71
C LEU A 61 14.18 11.05 4.70
N VAL A 62 13.44 10.27 5.49
CA VAL A 62 14.03 9.28 6.41
C VAL A 62 14.81 8.21 5.64
N ALA A 63 14.21 7.64 4.61
CA ALA A 63 14.85 6.62 3.81
C ALA A 63 16.15 7.12 3.16
N GLU A 64 16.15 8.33 2.57
CA GLU A 64 17.33 8.95 1.94
C GLU A 64 18.44 9.24 2.96
N ALA A 65 18.08 9.56 4.20
CA ALA A 65 19.04 9.91 5.23
C ALA A 65 19.62 8.69 5.98
N PHE A 66 18.84 7.61 6.15
CA PHE A 66 19.17 6.56 7.11
C PHE A 66 19.21 5.14 6.54
N LEU A 67 18.70 4.89 5.32
CA LEU A 67 18.78 3.57 4.69
C LEU A 67 19.95 3.51 3.72
N ASP A 68 20.88 2.57 3.95
CA ASP A 68 22.10 2.42 3.12
C ASP A 68 21.78 2.03 1.67
N ASN A 69 20.67 1.33 1.44
CA ASN A 69 20.22 0.88 0.13
C ASN A 69 19.23 1.85 -0.56
N TYR A 70 19.19 3.13 -0.14
CA TYR A 70 18.29 4.10 -0.74
C TYR A 70 18.55 4.30 -2.23
N SER A 71 17.48 4.22 -3.02
CA SER A 71 17.47 4.57 -4.45
C SER A 71 16.18 5.31 -4.80
N LYS A 72 16.30 6.29 -5.71
CA LYS A 72 15.12 7.02 -6.22
C LYS A 72 14.20 6.13 -7.04
N ASP A 73 14.73 5.08 -7.66
CA ASP A 73 14.00 4.15 -8.52
C ASP A 73 13.20 3.11 -7.72
N LEU A 74 13.51 2.97 -6.43
CA LEU A 74 12.80 2.07 -5.53
C LEU A 74 11.68 2.78 -4.77
N GLN A 75 10.73 1.99 -4.30
CA GLN A 75 9.67 2.43 -3.39
C GLN A 75 10.14 2.34 -1.95
N VAL A 76 9.55 3.17 -1.08
CA VAL A 76 9.68 3.03 0.38
C VAL A 76 8.40 2.40 0.89
N ASN A 77 8.52 1.23 1.51
CA ASN A 77 7.42 0.51 2.14
C ASN A 77 7.41 0.75 3.66
N HIS A 78 6.21 0.84 4.25
CA HIS A 78 6.00 0.81 5.70
C HIS A 78 5.68 -0.63 6.11
N LYS A 79 6.56 -1.26 6.90
CA LYS A 79 6.43 -2.68 7.29
C LYS A 79 5.15 -2.97 8.06
N ASP A 80 4.66 -2.01 8.85
CA ASP A 80 3.40 -2.10 9.62
C ASP A 80 2.17 -1.60 8.85
N GLU A 81 2.31 -1.25 7.56
CA GLU A 81 1.28 -0.64 6.71
C GLU A 81 0.77 0.74 7.21
N ASN A 82 1.34 1.30 8.27
CA ASN A 82 0.96 2.60 8.81
C ASN A 82 1.81 3.72 8.20
N LYS A 83 1.24 4.51 7.30
CA LYS A 83 1.89 5.61 6.58
C LYS A 83 2.33 6.77 7.48
N GLU A 84 1.90 6.80 8.72
CA GLU A 84 2.28 7.79 9.73
C GLU A 84 3.52 7.36 10.53
N ASN A 85 3.77 6.08 10.62
CA ASN A 85 4.94 5.55 11.33
C ASN A 85 6.20 5.61 10.45
N ASN A 86 6.81 6.79 10.42
CA ASN A 86 8.01 7.06 9.62
C ASN A 86 9.32 6.75 10.37
N ASN A 87 9.29 5.90 11.40
CA ASN A 87 10.50 5.42 12.06
C ASN A 87 11.34 4.59 11.07
N VAL A 88 12.66 4.80 11.04
CA VAL A 88 13.57 4.11 10.12
C VAL A 88 13.48 2.58 10.25
N SER A 89 13.27 2.05 11.45
CA SER A 89 13.10 0.60 11.69
C SER A 89 11.86 0.01 11.02
N ASN A 90 10.85 0.86 10.76
CA ASN A 90 9.60 0.51 10.08
C ASN A 90 9.67 0.67 8.57
N LEU A 91 10.72 1.30 8.04
CA LEU A 91 10.85 1.57 6.60
C LEU A 91 11.79 0.57 5.93
N GLU A 92 11.51 0.25 4.69
CA GLU A 92 12.37 -0.55 3.82
C GLU A 92 12.30 -0.09 2.36
N MET A 93 13.41 -0.27 1.63
CA MET A 93 13.41 -0.06 0.19
C MET A 93 12.96 -1.32 -0.52
N CYS A 94 12.04 -1.18 -1.48
CA CYS A 94 11.51 -2.32 -2.20
C CYS A 94 11.16 -1.98 -3.66
N THR A 95 10.98 -3.00 -4.48
CA THR A 95 10.48 -2.83 -5.84
C THR A 95 9.00 -2.47 -5.84
N ASN A 96 8.52 -1.82 -6.90
CA ASN A 96 7.08 -1.54 -7.05
C ASN A 96 6.25 -2.84 -7.01
N LYS A 97 6.72 -3.91 -7.64
CA LYS A 97 6.05 -5.22 -7.62
C LYS A 97 5.90 -5.76 -6.19
N TYR A 98 6.98 -5.71 -5.39
CA TYR A 98 6.94 -6.12 -4.00
C TYR A 98 5.96 -5.27 -3.20
N ASN A 99 6.05 -3.94 -3.30
CA ASN A 99 5.18 -3.00 -2.56
C ASN A 99 3.68 -3.18 -2.90
N CYS A 100 3.36 -3.42 -4.18
CA CYS A 100 1.98 -3.70 -4.59
C CYS A 100 1.44 -5.01 -4.00
N ASN A 101 2.31 -5.97 -3.74
CA ASN A 101 1.95 -7.29 -3.22
C ASN A 101 2.13 -7.41 -1.70
N TYR A 102 2.64 -6.36 -1.04
CA TYR A 102 2.93 -6.36 0.38
C TYR A 102 1.68 -6.23 1.25
N GLY A 103 1.72 -6.91 2.39
CA GLY A 103 0.77 -6.73 3.49
C GLY A 103 -0.66 -7.17 3.21
N SER A 104 -1.59 -6.53 3.90
CA SER A 104 -3.02 -6.86 3.89
C SER A 104 -3.78 -6.36 2.65
N ARG A 105 -3.11 -5.72 1.67
CA ARG A 105 -3.77 -5.14 0.49
C ARG A 105 -4.54 -6.18 -0.31
N HIS A 106 -3.95 -7.36 -0.51
CA HIS A 106 -4.62 -8.46 -1.23
C HIS A 106 -5.80 -9.01 -0.45
N THR A 107 -5.69 -9.14 0.87
CA THR A 107 -6.79 -9.61 1.71
C THR A 107 -7.91 -8.60 1.82
N LYS A 108 -7.58 -7.29 1.93
CA LYS A 108 -8.58 -6.19 1.92
C LYS A 108 -9.31 -6.05 0.60
N LEU A 109 -8.67 -6.39 -0.53
CA LEU A 109 -9.26 -6.38 -1.87
C LEU A 109 -9.78 -7.76 -2.30
N ALA A 110 -9.51 -8.80 -1.52
CA ALA A 110 -10.02 -10.13 -1.77
C ALA A 110 -11.52 -10.19 -1.46
N PHE A 111 -12.28 -10.67 -2.42
CA PHE A 111 -13.69 -11.00 -2.20
C PHE A 111 -13.77 -12.51 -2.00
N PRO A 112 -14.07 -12.97 -0.78
CA PRO A 112 -14.27 -14.39 -0.52
C PRO A 112 -15.37 -14.95 -1.41
N ILE A 113 -15.13 -16.14 -1.95
CA ILE A 113 -16.00 -16.80 -2.91
C ILE A 113 -16.38 -18.16 -2.35
N ILE A 114 -17.66 -18.48 -2.45
CA ILE A 114 -18.22 -19.78 -2.10
C ILE A 114 -18.34 -20.60 -3.37
N GLN A 115 -17.75 -21.79 -3.36
CA GLN A 115 -17.92 -22.82 -4.36
C GLN A 115 -19.07 -23.74 -3.96
N LEU A 116 -19.99 -23.98 -4.88
CA LEU A 116 -21.13 -24.84 -4.71
C LEU A 116 -21.16 -25.89 -5.84
N ASP A 117 -21.72 -27.07 -5.56
CA ASP A 117 -22.10 -28.00 -6.63
C ASP A 117 -23.29 -27.47 -7.45
N LEU A 118 -23.68 -28.20 -8.49
CA LEU A 118 -24.81 -27.82 -9.35
C LEU A 118 -26.15 -27.86 -8.63
N LYS A 119 -26.24 -28.61 -7.51
CA LYS A 119 -27.42 -28.72 -6.64
C LYS A 119 -27.45 -27.67 -5.53
N ASN A 120 -26.48 -26.73 -5.51
CA ASN A 120 -26.27 -25.68 -4.52
C ASN A 120 -25.73 -26.16 -3.17
N ASN A 121 -25.18 -27.36 -3.04
CA ASN A 121 -24.52 -27.78 -1.82
C ASN A 121 -23.16 -27.09 -1.69
N PHE A 122 -22.79 -26.71 -0.47
CA PHE A 122 -21.50 -26.09 -0.15
C PHE A 122 -20.37 -27.10 -0.38
N ILE A 123 -19.31 -26.63 -1.08
CA ILE A 123 -18.08 -27.41 -1.27
C ILE A 123 -16.94 -26.78 -0.48
N LYS A 124 -16.63 -25.49 -0.77
CA LYS A 124 -15.48 -24.81 -0.16
C LYS A 124 -15.63 -23.30 -0.20
N GLU A 125 -15.01 -22.64 0.78
CA GLU A 125 -14.77 -21.20 0.76
C GLU A 125 -13.35 -20.90 0.29
N TRP A 126 -13.22 -19.91 -0.59
CA TRP A 126 -11.98 -19.43 -1.16
C TRP A 126 -11.76 -17.97 -0.79
N ILE A 127 -10.51 -17.57 -0.48
CA ILE A 127 -10.18 -16.20 -0.12
C ILE A 127 -10.43 -15.25 -1.31
N SER A 128 -10.18 -15.72 -2.54
CA SER A 128 -10.38 -14.92 -3.76
C SER A 128 -10.44 -15.77 -5.01
N SER A 129 -10.93 -15.18 -6.13
CA SER A 129 -10.89 -15.81 -7.46
C SER A 129 -9.45 -16.09 -7.94
N ARG A 130 -8.46 -15.29 -7.48
CA ARG A 130 -7.04 -15.52 -7.80
C ARG A 130 -6.47 -16.74 -7.10
N GLU A 131 -6.93 -17.04 -5.90
CA GLU A 131 -6.56 -18.29 -5.22
C GLU A 131 -7.11 -19.50 -5.97
N ILE A 132 -8.37 -19.43 -6.44
CA ILE A 132 -9.00 -20.49 -7.26
C ILE A 132 -8.17 -20.72 -8.53
N GLU A 133 -7.79 -19.66 -9.25
CA GLU A 133 -6.96 -19.75 -10.45
C GLU A 133 -5.62 -20.41 -10.16
N ARG A 134 -4.95 -20.04 -9.06
CA ARG A 134 -3.64 -20.60 -8.68
C ARG A 134 -3.71 -22.07 -8.29
N VAL A 135 -4.80 -22.49 -7.61
CA VAL A 135 -4.92 -23.85 -7.05
C VAL A 135 -5.58 -24.83 -8.02
N LEU A 136 -6.62 -24.39 -8.74
CA LEU A 136 -7.42 -25.23 -9.63
C LEU A 136 -7.17 -24.97 -11.12
N GLY A 137 -6.41 -23.92 -11.48
CA GLY A 137 -6.21 -23.55 -12.87
C GLY A 137 -7.43 -22.90 -13.53
N PHE A 138 -8.49 -22.60 -12.80
CA PHE A 138 -9.71 -22.00 -13.33
C PHE A 138 -9.53 -20.48 -13.52
N ALA A 139 -9.81 -19.96 -14.71
CA ALA A 139 -9.64 -18.55 -14.99
C ALA A 139 -10.44 -17.68 -14.01
N HIS A 140 -9.77 -16.76 -13.30
CA HIS A 140 -10.42 -15.91 -12.30
C HIS A 140 -11.58 -15.08 -12.87
N SER A 141 -11.48 -14.66 -14.16
CA SER A 141 -12.52 -13.90 -14.83
C SER A 141 -13.83 -14.69 -14.99
N ALA A 142 -13.73 -15.98 -15.33
CA ALA A 142 -14.90 -16.86 -15.45
C ALA A 142 -15.61 -17.04 -14.09
N ILE A 143 -14.83 -17.19 -13.01
CA ILE A 143 -15.35 -17.27 -11.63
C ILE A 143 -16.08 -15.97 -11.24
N ILE A 144 -15.46 -14.82 -11.48
CA ILE A 144 -16.06 -13.51 -11.17
C ILE A 144 -17.35 -13.27 -11.98
N ASN A 145 -17.37 -13.62 -13.26
CA ASN A 145 -18.55 -13.49 -14.08
C ASN A 145 -19.69 -14.38 -13.59
N CYS A 146 -19.37 -15.61 -13.18
CA CYS A 146 -20.35 -16.49 -12.57
C CYS A 146 -20.91 -15.91 -11.25
N CYS A 147 -20.04 -15.35 -10.37
CA CYS A 147 -20.47 -14.68 -9.14
C CYS A 147 -21.36 -13.46 -9.39
N LYS A 148 -21.15 -12.75 -10.50
CA LYS A 148 -21.98 -11.61 -10.92
C LYS A 148 -23.26 -12.04 -11.61
N GLY A 149 -23.34 -13.27 -12.11
CA GLY A 149 -24.44 -13.80 -12.87
C GLY A 149 -24.45 -13.41 -14.37
N PHE A 150 -23.45 -12.64 -14.85
CA PHE A 150 -23.33 -12.19 -16.23
C PHE A 150 -21.88 -11.90 -16.61
N ASP A 151 -21.57 -11.91 -17.89
CA ASP A 151 -20.29 -11.50 -18.46
C ASP A 151 -20.28 -10.03 -18.96
N ASN A 152 -19.16 -9.61 -19.57
CA ASN A 152 -19.01 -8.27 -20.15
C ASN A 152 -19.94 -7.99 -21.37
N LYS A 153 -20.61 -9.02 -21.91
CA LYS A 153 -21.59 -8.92 -22.99
C LYS A 153 -23.03 -9.06 -22.48
N ASN A 154 -23.25 -9.01 -21.16
CA ASN A 154 -24.52 -9.24 -20.49
C ASN A 154 -25.15 -10.61 -20.76
N ILE A 155 -24.32 -11.61 -21.09
CA ILE A 155 -24.78 -13.00 -21.20
C ILE A 155 -24.90 -13.59 -19.80
N ASN A 156 -26.05 -14.20 -19.47
CA ASN A 156 -26.30 -14.82 -18.17
C ASN A 156 -25.39 -16.03 -17.95
N ILE A 157 -24.56 -15.98 -16.91
CA ILE A 157 -23.64 -17.03 -16.56
C ILE A 157 -24.02 -17.58 -15.17
N LYS A 158 -24.56 -18.80 -15.14
CA LYS A 158 -25.03 -19.47 -13.91
C LYS A 158 -23.98 -20.39 -13.29
N GLN A 159 -22.99 -20.82 -14.08
CA GLN A 159 -21.96 -21.78 -13.65
C GLN A 159 -20.66 -21.60 -14.42
N ALA A 160 -19.55 -22.04 -13.84
CA ALA A 160 -18.24 -22.10 -14.48
C ALA A 160 -17.49 -23.34 -13.97
N TYR A 161 -16.84 -24.08 -14.89
CA TYR A 161 -16.05 -25.29 -14.59
C TYR A 161 -16.85 -26.40 -13.87
N GLY A 162 -18.16 -26.52 -14.15
CA GLY A 162 -19.01 -27.53 -13.51
C GLY A 162 -19.47 -27.18 -12.09
N PHE A 163 -19.22 -25.95 -11.63
CA PHE A 163 -19.60 -25.47 -10.31
C PHE A 163 -20.38 -24.16 -10.40
N LYS A 164 -21.15 -23.87 -9.36
CA LYS A 164 -21.74 -22.56 -9.11
C LYS A 164 -20.84 -21.79 -8.15
N TRP A 165 -20.77 -20.48 -8.35
CA TRP A 165 -19.90 -19.59 -7.60
C TRP A 165 -20.68 -18.36 -7.16
N LYS A 166 -20.51 -17.94 -5.92
CA LYS A 166 -21.11 -16.70 -5.41
C LYS A 166 -20.15 -15.97 -4.49
N PHE A 167 -20.25 -14.66 -4.42
CA PHE A 167 -19.56 -13.90 -3.38
C PHE A 167 -20.12 -14.30 -2.01
N LYS A 168 -19.24 -14.37 -1.00
CA LYS A 168 -19.66 -14.63 0.39
C LYS A 168 -20.47 -13.48 0.96
N TYR A 169 -20.14 -12.25 0.55
CA TYR A 169 -20.83 -11.03 0.95
C TYR A 169 -21.37 -10.33 -0.28
N GLU A 170 -22.51 -9.68 -0.17
CA GLU A 170 -23.06 -8.84 -1.23
C GLU A 170 -22.11 -7.66 -1.48
N ARG A 171 -21.93 -7.32 -2.75
CA ARG A 171 -21.21 -6.10 -3.15
C ARG A 171 -22.20 -4.94 -3.12
N ASN A 172 -22.05 -4.06 -2.13
CA ASN A 172 -22.68 -2.75 -2.17
C ASN A 172 -22.05 -1.87 -3.25
#